data_5dde7a00f7ceddd2b9b4914fee1a6bb9
#
_entry.id   5dde7a00f7ceddd2b9b4914fee1a6bb9
#
_cell.length_a   1.000
_cell.length_b   1.000
_cell.length_c   1.000
_cell.angle_alpha   90.00
_cell.angle_beta   90.00
_cell.angle_gamma   90.00
#
_symmetry.space_group_name_H-M   'P 1'
#
loop_
_entity.id
_entity.type
_entity.pdbx_description
1 polymer ?
#
loop_
_entity_poly.entity_id
_entity_poly.type
_entity_poly.pdbx_seq_one_letter_code
_entity_poly.pdbx_strand_id
1 'polypeptide(L)'
;MNKLWQLLLLTAMLFSSLFAEGVQWRSWDAGMKEAKATDKIIMIDAVRTGCHYCVEMEAAVFKDEAMAAYIEKRFIPVKINLAEERLPLGLDVSMTPTFFFITKEGVLLKKVPGSWNQEDFRSFLDGVKR
;
A
#
# COMPACT_ATOMS: atom_id res chain seq x y z
N MET A 1 -27.51 -3.53 36.90
CA MET A 1 -26.90 -2.86 35.75
C MET A 1 -27.97 -2.69 34.67
N ASN A 2 -28.22 -1.47 34.24
CA ASN A 2 -29.24 -1.19 33.25
C ASN A 2 -28.88 -1.69 31.85
N LYS A 3 -29.89 -2.21 31.13
CA LYS A 3 -29.74 -2.65 29.74
C LYS A 3 -29.14 -1.58 28.81
N LEU A 4 -29.35 -0.29 29.14
CA LEU A 4 -28.74 0.84 28.46
C LEU A 4 -27.21 0.86 28.58
N TRP A 5 -26.68 0.51 29.74
CA TRP A 5 -25.22 0.45 29.98
C TRP A 5 -24.58 -0.70 29.22
N GLN A 6 -25.27 -1.85 29.12
CA GLN A 6 -24.79 -2.99 28.33
C GLN A 6 -24.79 -2.69 26.83
N LEU A 7 -25.76 -1.93 26.33
CA LEU A 7 -25.81 -1.48 24.94
C LEU A 7 -24.70 -0.48 24.63
N LEU A 8 -24.38 0.43 25.56
CA LEU A 8 -23.27 1.38 25.43
C LEU A 8 -21.89 0.69 25.41
N LEU A 9 -21.73 -0.37 26.21
CA LEU A 9 -20.48 -1.15 26.22
C LEU A 9 -20.31 -2.00 24.96
N LEU A 10 -21.40 -2.53 24.38
CA LEU A 10 -21.35 -3.26 23.11
C LEU A 10 -21.02 -2.35 21.93
N THR A 11 -21.52 -1.12 21.91
CA THR A 11 -21.21 -0.15 20.84
C THR A 11 -19.77 0.35 20.93
N ALA A 12 -19.21 0.47 22.12
CA ALA A 12 -17.80 0.84 22.32
C ALA A 12 -16.81 -0.24 21.82
N MET A 13 -17.18 -1.53 21.95
CA MET A 13 -16.35 -2.63 21.44
C MET A 13 -16.32 -2.75 19.92
N LEU A 14 -17.34 -2.27 19.23
CA LEU A 14 -17.41 -2.30 17.76
C LEU A 14 -16.57 -1.20 17.10
N PHE A 15 -16.19 -0.15 17.83
CA PHE A 15 -15.36 0.93 17.31
C PHE A 15 -13.84 0.66 17.36
N SER A 16 -13.41 -0.35 18.12
CA SER A 16 -11.97 -0.65 18.29
C SER A 16 -11.29 -1.34 17.11
N SER A 17 -12.04 -1.79 16.11
CA SER A 17 -11.48 -2.54 14.97
C SER A 17 -11.31 -1.72 13.69
N LEU A 18 -11.52 -0.40 13.74
CA LEU A 18 -11.47 0.46 12.54
C LEU A 18 -10.10 1.12 12.28
N PHE A 19 -9.14 0.94 13.16
CA PHE A 19 -7.78 1.45 12.97
C PHE A 19 -6.80 0.32 12.71
N ALA A 20 -6.80 -0.19 11.48
CA ALA A 20 -5.72 -1.06 11.03
C ALA A 20 -4.45 -0.21 10.91
N GLU A 21 -3.36 -0.63 11.60
CA GLU A 21 -2.08 0.04 11.57
C GLU A 21 -1.40 -0.12 10.20
N GLY A 22 -0.97 1.01 9.63
CA GLY A 22 -0.17 1.02 8.41
C GLY A 22 -0.98 0.90 7.12
N VAL A 23 -0.25 0.71 6.03
CA VAL A 23 -0.80 0.55 4.68
C VAL A 23 -1.58 -0.75 4.56
N GLN A 24 -2.77 -0.69 3.97
CA GLN A 24 -3.62 -1.84 3.70
C GLN A 24 -3.34 -2.39 2.29
N TRP A 25 -2.49 -3.41 2.21
CA TRP A 25 -2.08 -3.98 0.94
C TRP A 25 -3.18 -4.79 0.26
N ARG A 26 -3.40 -4.55 -1.04
CA ARG A 26 -4.33 -5.30 -1.89
C ARG A 26 -3.55 -6.27 -2.77
N SER A 27 -4.24 -7.29 -3.27
CA SER A 27 -3.78 -8.06 -4.43
C SER A 27 -3.84 -7.21 -5.70
N TRP A 28 -3.16 -7.65 -6.76
CA TRP A 28 -3.24 -6.97 -8.06
C TRP A 28 -4.68 -6.87 -8.58
N ASP A 29 -5.42 -7.97 -8.55
CA ASP A 29 -6.80 -7.99 -9.07
C ASP A 29 -7.73 -7.07 -8.28
N ALA A 30 -7.64 -7.08 -6.95
CA ALA A 30 -8.43 -6.19 -6.10
C ALA A 30 -8.02 -4.72 -6.30
N GLY A 31 -6.72 -4.45 -6.41
CA GLY A 31 -6.20 -3.11 -6.65
C GLY A 31 -6.62 -2.53 -7.99
N MET A 32 -6.59 -3.33 -9.06
CA MET A 32 -7.04 -2.91 -10.38
C MET A 32 -8.56 -2.64 -10.41
N LYS A 33 -9.35 -3.47 -9.74
CA LYS A 33 -10.79 -3.27 -9.61
C LYS A 33 -11.10 -1.95 -8.89
N GLU A 34 -10.40 -1.67 -7.80
CA GLU A 34 -10.53 -0.42 -7.04
C GLU A 34 -10.08 0.79 -7.87
N ALA A 35 -8.98 0.68 -8.62
CA ALA A 35 -8.48 1.72 -9.51
C ALA A 35 -9.51 2.12 -10.57
N LYS A 36 -10.17 1.15 -11.18
CA LYS A 36 -11.25 1.40 -12.17
C LYS A 36 -12.45 2.10 -11.55
N ALA A 37 -12.75 1.81 -10.28
CA ALA A 37 -13.88 2.43 -9.56
C ALA A 37 -13.57 3.83 -9.05
N THR A 38 -12.31 4.13 -8.70
CA THR A 38 -11.92 5.38 -8.03
C THR A 38 -11.07 6.31 -8.90
N ASP A 39 -10.56 5.83 -10.02
CA ASP A 39 -9.59 6.52 -10.88
C ASP A 39 -8.25 6.84 -10.21
N LYS A 40 -7.93 6.17 -9.10
CA LYS A 40 -6.64 6.32 -8.42
C LYS A 40 -5.52 5.55 -9.13
N ILE A 41 -4.30 6.03 -8.96
CA ILE A 41 -3.08 5.36 -9.42
C ILE A 41 -2.77 4.20 -8.47
N ILE A 42 -2.38 3.06 -9.03
CA ILE A 42 -1.91 1.90 -8.28
C ILE A 42 -0.43 2.09 -7.96
N MET A 43 -0.07 1.87 -6.69
CA MET A 43 1.32 1.75 -6.25
C MET A 43 1.62 0.28 -5.96
N ILE A 44 2.41 -0.37 -6.81
CA ILE A 44 2.89 -1.73 -6.55
C ILE A 44 4.17 -1.67 -5.74
N ASP A 45 4.22 -2.40 -4.63
CA ASP A 45 5.44 -2.75 -3.90
C ASP A 45 5.82 -4.18 -4.27
N ALA A 46 6.83 -4.31 -5.13
CA ALA A 46 7.39 -5.60 -5.53
C ALA A 46 8.45 -6.04 -4.52
N VAL A 47 8.17 -7.10 -3.80
CA VAL A 47 8.99 -7.63 -2.71
C VAL A 47 9.40 -9.08 -2.96
N ARG A 48 10.32 -9.59 -2.14
CA ARG A 48 10.67 -11.02 -2.06
C ARG A 48 10.66 -11.47 -0.61
N THR A 49 10.38 -12.74 -0.39
CA THR A 49 10.59 -13.38 0.91
C THR A 49 12.07 -13.33 1.28
N GLY A 50 12.39 -12.97 2.53
CA GLY A 50 13.77 -12.84 3.01
C GLY A 50 14.51 -11.57 2.54
N CYS A 51 13.80 -10.61 1.99
CA CYS A 51 14.36 -9.33 1.56
C CYS A 51 14.51 -8.38 2.75
N HIS A 52 15.75 -8.13 3.18
CA HIS A 52 16.06 -7.23 4.30
C HIS A 52 15.53 -5.81 4.10
N TYR A 53 15.77 -5.22 2.94
CA TYR A 53 15.33 -3.86 2.61
C TYR A 53 13.81 -3.73 2.47
N CYS A 54 13.12 -4.79 2.06
CA CYS A 54 11.66 -4.83 2.04
C CYS A 54 11.09 -4.77 3.46
N VAL A 55 11.67 -5.52 4.41
CA VAL A 55 11.30 -5.50 5.83
C VAL A 55 11.56 -4.14 6.45
N GLU A 56 12.70 -3.53 6.14
CA GLU A 56 13.08 -2.20 6.60
C GLU A 56 12.08 -1.13 6.13
N MET A 57 11.71 -1.13 4.84
CA MET A 57 10.68 -0.23 4.28
C MET A 57 9.32 -0.41 4.97
N GLU A 58 8.91 -1.65 5.19
CA GLU A 58 7.66 -1.95 5.89
C GLU A 58 7.63 -1.34 7.29
N ALA A 59 8.70 -1.52 8.05
CA ALA A 59 8.80 -1.01 9.42
C ALA A 59 8.91 0.52 9.49
N ALA A 60 9.74 1.13 8.65
CA ALA A 60 10.08 2.54 8.72
C ALA A 60 9.08 3.46 8.01
N VAL A 61 8.43 2.99 6.95
CA VAL A 61 7.58 3.80 6.08
C VAL A 61 6.13 3.34 6.11
N PHE A 62 5.86 2.08 5.81
CA PHE A 62 4.48 1.62 5.56
C PHE A 62 3.66 1.36 6.84
N LYS A 63 4.29 1.11 7.98
CA LYS A 63 3.63 1.00 9.28
C LYS A 63 3.43 2.35 9.98
N ASP A 64 4.09 3.40 9.52
CA ASP A 64 3.87 4.75 10.03
C ASP A 64 2.47 5.25 9.66
N GLU A 65 1.70 5.70 10.65
CA GLU A 65 0.30 6.09 10.45
C GLU A 65 0.14 7.27 9.49
N ALA A 66 1.01 8.27 9.59
CA ALA A 66 0.95 9.46 8.74
C ALA A 66 1.30 9.12 7.29
N MET A 67 2.34 8.31 7.09
CA MET A 67 2.73 7.83 5.75
C MET A 67 1.66 6.92 5.14
N ALA A 68 1.09 6.01 5.93
CA ALA A 68 0.02 5.14 5.47
C ALA A 68 -1.21 5.95 5.03
N ALA A 69 -1.63 6.92 5.81
CA ALA A 69 -2.75 7.82 5.46
C ALA A 69 -2.47 8.62 4.18
N TYR A 70 -1.23 9.11 4.03
CA TYR A 70 -0.80 9.83 2.84
C TYR A 70 -0.85 8.96 1.58
N ILE A 71 -0.37 7.73 1.67
CA ILE A 71 -0.39 6.75 0.57
C ILE A 71 -1.83 6.36 0.22
N GLU A 72 -2.63 5.95 1.21
CA GLU A 72 -4.01 5.50 1.03
C GLU A 72 -4.92 6.59 0.42
N LYS A 73 -4.67 7.85 0.73
CA LYS A 73 -5.43 8.97 0.15
C LYS A 73 -5.18 9.15 -1.35
N ARG A 74 -3.97 8.88 -1.82
CA ARG A 74 -3.52 9.19 -3.19
C ARG A 74 -3.44 8.00 -4.11
N PHE A 75 -3.12 6.84 -3.56
CA PHE A 75 -2.81 5.62 -4.30
C PHE A 75 -3.63 4.44 -3.81
N ILE A 76 -3.64 3.40 -4.62
CA ILE A 76 -4.10 2.08 -4.22
C ILE A 76 -2.86 1.21 -4.03
N PRO A 77 -2.47 0.89 -2.79
CA PRO A 77 -1.28 0.09 -2.54
C PRO A 77 -1.55 -1.39 -2.82
N VAL A 78 -0.69 -1.98 -3.65
CA VAL A 78 -0.69 -3.39 -4.02
C VAL A 78 0.67 -3.98 -3.68
N LYS A 79 0.71 -5.11 -2.98
CA LYS A 79 1.95 -5.83 -2.71
C LYS A 79 2.02 -7.11 -3.52
N ILE A 80 3.15 -7.32 -4.19
CA ILE A 80 3.42 -8.53 -4.98
C ILE A 80 4.72 -9.15 -4.49
N ASN A 81 4.64 -10.38 -3.96
CA ASN A 81 5.81 -11.14 -3.57
C ASN A 81 6.28 -12.01 -4.74
N LEU A 82 7.45 -11.69 -5.28
CA LEU A 82 8.02 -12.37 -6.44
C LEU A 82 8.47 -13.81 -6.16
N ALA A 83 8.52 -14.23 -4.90
CA ALA A 83 8.70 -15.63 -4.54
C ALA A 83 7.42 -16.46 -4.75
N GLU A 84 6.26 -15.82 -4.83
CA GLU A 84 4.94 -16.46 -4.90
C GLU A 84 4.23 -16.23 -6.24
N GLU A 85 4.43 -15.06 -6.87
CA GLU A 85 3.73 -14.68 -8.09
C GLU A 85 4.57 -13.80 -9.01
N ARG A 86 4.15 -13.66 -10.24
CA ARG A 86 4.80 -12.80 -11.24
C ARG A 86 4.21 -11.39 -11.20
N LEU A 87 5.03 -10.41 -11.63
CA LEU A 87 4.56 -9.07 -11.87
C LEU A 87 3.59 -9.04 -13.06
N PRO A 88 2.54 -8.21 -12.97
CA PRO A 88 1.63 -8.00 -14.09
C PRO A 88 2.27 -7.16 -15.20
N LEU A 89 1.62 -7.09 -16.35
CA LEU A 89 1.94 -6.18 -17.46
C LEU A 89 3.37 -6.34 -18.04
N GLY A 90 4.00 -7.49 -17.84
CA GLY A 90 5.37 -7.72 -18.30
C GLY A 90 6.42 -6.90 -17.56
N LEU A 91 6.08 -6.34 -16.39
CA LEU A 91 7.02 -5.60 -15.54
C LEU A 91 8.10 -6.54 -15.01
N ASP A 92 9.30 -6.00 -14.84
CA ASP A 92 10.44 -6.70 -14.26
C ASP A 92 11.18 -5.84 -13.25
N VAL A 93 11.99 -6.50 -12.42
CA VAL A 93 12.84 -5.85 -11.42
C VAL A 93 14.23 -6.48 -11.41
N SER A 94 15.23 -5.65 -11.16
CA SER A 94 16.60 -6.10 -10.89
C SER A 94 16.91 -6.18 -9.40
N MET A 95 16.07 -5.60 -8.56
CA MET A 95 16.22 -5.58 -7.11
C MET A 95 14.87 -5.44 -6.41
N THR A 96 14.81 -5.78 -5.13
CA THR A 96 13.65 -5.54 -4.26
C THR A 96 14.04 -4.74 -3.02
N PRO A 97 13.16 -3.86 -2.51
CA PRO A 97 11.87 -3.52 -3.10
C PRO A 97 12.00 -2.68 -4.38
N THR A 98 11.02 -2.74 -5.25
CA THR A 98 10.85 -1.81 -6.37
C THR A 98 9.39 -1.38 -6.43
N PHE A 99 9.16 -0.09 -6.57
CA PHE A 99 7.83 0.50 -6.62
C PHE A 99 7.45 0.86 -8.04
N PHE A 100 6.23 0.51 -8.44
CA PHE A 100 5.66 0.86 -9.74
C PHE A 100 4.39 1.67 -9.54
N PHE A 101 4.25 2.73 -10.29
CA PHE A 101 3.06 3.59 -10.29
C PHE A 101 2.35 3.44 -11.62
N ILE A 102 1.12 2.90 -11.59
CA ILE A 102 0.41 2.43 -12.77
C ILE A 102 -1.01 2.98 -12.78
N THR A 103 -1.46 3.44 -13.95
CA THR A 103 -2.85 3.89 -14.13
C THR A 103 -3.81 2.70 -14.22
N LYS A 104 -5.11 2.96 -14.07
CA LYS A 104 -6.17 1.96 -14.29
C LYS A 104 -6.20 1.36 -15.69
N GLU A 105 -5.59 2.04 -16.66
CA GLU A 105 -5.41 1.55 -18.05
C GLU A 105 -4.16 0.69 -18.23
N GLY A 106 -3.36 0.50 -17.17
CA GLY A 106 -2.14 -0.28 -17.21
C GLY A 106 -0.91 0.48 -17.72
N VAL A 107 -0.94 1.81 -17.70
CA VAL A 107 0.19 2.64 -18.12
C VAL A 107 1.16 2.86 -16.95
N LEU A 108 2.42 2.52 -17.15
CA LEU A 108 3.49 2.77 -16.18
C LEU A 108 3.87 4.26 -16.19
N LEU A 109 3.65 4.94 -15.07
CA LEU A 109 4.00 6.34 -14.88
C LEU A 109 5.40 6.54 -14.29
N LYS A 110 5.79 5.67 -13.37
CA LYS A 110 7.07 5.76 -12.65
C LYS A 110 7.50 4.41 -12.10
N LYS A 111 8.80 4.18 -12.07
CA LYS A 111 9.46 3.03 -11.44
C LYS A 111 10.53 3.57 -10.48
N VAL A 112 10.47 3.15 -9.21
CA VAL A 112 11.40 3.57 -8.16
C VAL A 112 12.01 2.34 -7.50
N PRO A 113 13.25 1.97 -7.81
CA PRO A 113 13.92 0.85 -7.15
C PRO A 113 14.50 1.26 -5.80
N GLY A 114 14.56 0.33 -4.86
CA GLY A 114 15.28 0.46 -3.61
C GLY A 114 14.44 0.86 -2.40
N SER A 115 15.10 0.82 -1.25
CA SER A 115 14.56 1.24 0.05
C SER A 115 14.89 2.70 0.31
N TRP A 116 13.92 3.44 0.84
CA TRP A 116 14.00 4.89 1.03
C TRP A 116 13.49 5.27 2.40
N ASN A 117 13.99 6.37 2.97
CA ASN A 117 13.41 6.99 4.15
C ASN A 117 12.05 7.65 3.83
N GLN A 118 11.31 8.08 4.84
CA GLN A 118 9.98 8.69 4.67
C GLN A 118 10.02 9.95 3.81
N GLU A 119 10.98 10.84 4.03
CA GLU A 119 11.10 12.12 3.33
C GLU A 119 11.33 11.90 1.83
N ASP A 120 12.31 11.10 1.48
CA ASP A 120 12.64 10.80 0.08
C ASP A 120 11.51 10.04 -0.62
N PHE A 121 10.93 9.04 0.06
CA PHE A 121 9.81 8.29 -0.49
C PHE A 121 8.60 9.18 -0.75
N ARG A 122 8.25 10.05 0.18
CA ARG A 122 7.19 11.05 -0.01
C ARG A 122 7.46 11.96 -1.20
N SER A 123 8.69 12.39 -1.40
CA SER A 123 9.10 13.18 -2.55
C SER A 123 8.85 12.45 -3.88
N PHE A 124 9.13 11.14 -3.93
CA PHE A 124 8.79 10.33 -5.10
C PHE A 124 7.29 10.25 -5.33
N LEU A 125 6.50 10.08 -4.28
CA LEU A 125 5.04 10.04 -4.35
C LEU A 125 4.46 11.35 -4.89
N ASP A 126 4.98 12.48 -4.43
CA ASP A 126 4.58 13.82 -4.88
C ASP A 126 4.89 14.05 -6.36
N GLY A 127 5.91 13.40 -6.87
CA GLY A 127 6.32 13.49 -8.28
C GLY A 127 5.52 12.61 -9.25
N VAL A 128 4.63 11.74 -8.74
CA VAL A 128 3.81 10.88 -9.62
C VAL A 128 2.64 11.67 -10.16
N LYS A 129 2.63 11.84 -11.48
CA LYS A 129 1.59 12.55 -12.24
C LYS A 129 1.19 11.74 -13.46
N ARG A 130 -0.07 11.90 -13.87
CA ARG A 130 -0.58 11.39 -15.14
C ARG A 130 -0.10 12.25 -16.31
#